data_e1a46948833a30c6fa5fdb8d529ed1a7
#
_entry.id   e1a46948833a30c6fa5fdb8d529ed1a7
#
_cell.length_a   1.000
_cell.length_b   1.000
_cell.length_c   1.000
_cell.angle_alpha   90.00
_cell.angle_beta   90.00
_cell.angle_gamma   90.00
#
_symmetry.space_group_name_H-M   'P 1'
#
loop_
_entity.id
_entity.type
_entity.pdbx_description
1 polymer ?
#
loop_
_entity_poly.entity_id
_entity_poly.type
_entity_poly.pdbx_seq_one_letter_code
_entity_poly.pdbx_strand_id
1 'polypeptide(L)'
;HHKLGATRIYVTHDQTEALTLADRIVVRSMGKVQQIGTPYEVYHHPANAFVGYFIGNPSMDFFDGKIENGKFVGKGGLVEEIPERRKKGVSQYEKQPILRAIRPENFVLGGNHPHPFTVDVVEHLGRNSLIHGTFYGYKTIRKRPGWLEFNPKEVIEVSLRDDKVCFFDFRDGKAVKEG
;
A
#
# COMPACT_ATOMS: atom_id res chain seq x y z
N HIS A 1 -10.14 -2.69 28.82
CA HIS A 1 -8.89 -1.95 28.69
C HIS A 1 -8.93 -0.62 29.42
N HIS A 2 -9.88 0.25 29.15
CA HIS A 2 -10.00 1.58 29.79
C HIS A 2 -10.36 1.57 31.29
N LYS A 3 -10.80 0.43 31.84
CA LYS A 3 -11.28 0.35 33.23
C LYS A 3 -10.17 0.20 34.31
N LEU A 4 -8.93 -0.10 33.94
CA LEU A 4 -7.89 -0.43 34.93
C LEU A 4 -6.73 0.56 35.00
N GLY A 5 -6.62 1.55 34.13
CA GLY A 5 -5.57 2.59 34.14
C GLY A 5 -4.11 2.08 34.12
N ALA A 6 -3.90 0.80 33.82
CA ALA A 6 -2.57 0.19 33.86
C ALA A 6 -1.91 0.18 32.48
N THR A 7 -0.63 0.55 32.41
CA THR A 7 0.17 0.37 31.20
C THR A 7 0.44 -1.12 30.98
N ARG A 8 0.11 -1.60 29.79
CA ARG A 8 0.30 -3.00 29.38
C ARG A 8 1.17 -3.05 28.12
N ILE A 9 2.12 -3.97 28.10
CA ILE A 9 2.91 -4.30 26.92
C ILE A 9 2.45 -5.67 26.42
N TYR A 10 2.02 -5.72 25.17
CA TYR A 10 1.58 -6.95 24.51
C TYR A 10 2.49 -7.22 23.31
N VAL A 11 3.07 -8.41 23.23
CA VAL A 11 3.91 -8.84 22.11
C VAL A 11 3.13 -9.84 21.30
N THR A 12 2.89 -9.54 20.05
CA THR A 12 2.15 -10.39 19.11
C THR A 12 2.76 -10.34 17.73
N HIS A 13 2.55 -11.36 16.95
CA HIS A 13 2.77 -11.36 15.49
C HIS A 13 1.44 -11.27 14.73
N ASP A 14 0.32 -11.18 15.42
CA ASP A 14 -0.98 -10.93 14.82
C ASP A 14 -1.20 -9.42 14.65
N GLN A 15 -1.19 -9.00 13.37
CA GLN A 15 -1.36 -7.61 12.99
C GLN A 15 -2.76 -7.06 13.32
N THR A 16 -3.80 -7.92 13.21
CA THR A 16 -5.17 -7.52 13.48
C THR A 16 -5.35 -7.20 14.95
N GLU A 17 -4.77 -8.01 15.84
CA GLU A 17 -4.75 -7.72 17.27
C GLU A 17 -4.02 -6.41 17.56
N ALA A 18 -2.81 -6.25 17.01
CA ALA A 18 -2.01 -5.03 17.22
C ALA A 18 -2.76 -3.77 16.77
N LEU A 19 -3.35 -3.78 15.56
CA LEU A 19 -4.07 -2.63 15.00
C LEU A 19 -5.39 -2.33 15.74
N THR A 20 -6.01 -3.34 16.37
CA THR A 20 -7.32 -3.19 17.01
C THR A 20 -7.22 -2.81 18.49
N LEU A 21 -6.24 -3.35 19.20
CA LEU A 21 -6.17 -3.27 20.67
C LEU A 21 -5.16 -2.25 21.22
N ALA A 22 -4.16 -1.88 20.41
CA ALA A 22 -3.08 -1.04 20.89
C ALA A 22 -3.38 0.46 20.79
N ASP A 23 -3.00 1.23 21.80
CA ASP A 23 -2.91 2.70 21.72
C ASP A 23 -1.67 3.13 20.92
N ARG A 24 -0.58 2.35 21.04
CA ARG A 24 0.67 2.54 20.29
C ARG A 24 1.26 1.20 19.87
N ILE A 25 1.81 1.17 18.67
CA ILE A 25 2.46 0.01 18.07
C ILE A 25 3.95 0.29 17.93
N VAL A 26 4.78 -0.68 18.28
CA VAL A 26 6.21 -0.70 17.99
C VAL A 26 6.46 -1.81 16.97
N VAL A 27 6.75 -1.43 15.74
CA VAL A 27 7.13 -2.37 14.67
C VAL A 27 8.63 -2.62 14.76
N ARG A 28 9.02 -3.90 14.84
CA ARG A 28 10.43 -4.31 14.93
C ARG A 28 10.79 -5.28 13.81
N SER A 29 12.03 -5.19 13.36
CA SER A 29 12.63 -6.16 12.41
C SER A 29 14.10 -6.29 12.69
N MET A 30 14.61 -7.53 12.69
CA MET A 30 16.03 -7.84 12.90
C MET A 30 16.63 -7.12 14.12
N GLY A 31 15.90 -7.11 15.24
CA GLY A 31 16.33 -6.45 16.47
C GLY A 31 16.21 -4.92 16.49
N LYS A 32 15.89 -4.28 15.37
CA LYS A 32 15.78 -2.82 15.25
C LYS A 32 14.32 -2.38 15.25
N VAL A 33 14.04 -1.23 15.87
CA VAL A 33 12.75 -0.56 15.80
C VAL A 33 12.64 0.09 14.40
N GLN A 34 11.57 -0.22 13.68
CA GLN A 34 11.29 0.32 12.36
C GLN A 34 10.37 1.54 12.42
N GLN A 35 9.37 1.49 13.30
CA GLN A 35 8.43 2.59 13.54
C GLN A 35 7.78 2.45 14.91
N ILE A 36 7.48 3.58 15.53
CA ILE A 36 6.61 3.69 16.72
C ILE A 36 5.52 4.69 16.37
N GLY A 37 4.25 4.33 16.58
CA GLY A 37 3.13 5.21 16.29
C GLY A 37 1.81 4.62 16.74
N THR A 38 0.74 5.38 16.56
CA THR A 38 -0.63 4.90 16.68
C THR A 38 -0.94 3.88 15.58
N PRO A 39 -1.95 3.01 15.74
CA PRO A 39 -2.40 2.12 14.66
C PRO A 39 -2.65 2.86 13.33
N TYR A 40 -3.25 4.04 13.39
CA TYR A 40 -3.50 4.88 12.22
C TYR A 40 -2.20 5.32 11.52
N GLU A 41 -1.22 5.84 12.27
CA GLU A 41 0.06 6.28 11.72
C GLU A 41 0.84 5.14 11.08
N VAL A 42 0.93 4.00 11.77
CA VAL A 42 1.67 2.83 11.27
C VAL A 42 1.04 2.27 10.00
N TYR A 43 -0.29 2.30 9.89
CA TYR A 43 -1.02 1.79 8.74
C TYR A 43 -1.00 2.76 7.55
N HIS A 44 -1.30 4.05 7.79
CA HIS A 44 -1.48 5.04 6.73
C HIS A 44 -0.22 5.82 6.37
N HIS A 45 0.73 5.92 7.31
CA HIS A 45 1.98 6.66 7.15
C HIS A 45 3.18 5.79 7.53
N PRO A 46 3.39 4.65 6.83
CA PRO A 46 4.53 3.78 7.12
C PRO A 46 5.85 4.51 6.93
N ALA A 47 6.74 4.41 7.91
CA ALA A 47 8.03 5.09 7.90
C ALA A 47 9.00 4.53 6.86
N ASN A 48 8.79 3.29 6.43
CA ASN A 48 9.58 2.64 5.38
C ASN A 48 8.77 1.54 4.68
N ALA A 49 9.32 1.03 3.57
CA ALA A 49 8.71 -0.01 2.77
C ALA A 49 8.46 -1.30 3.56
N PHE A 50 9.36 -1.65 4.51
CA PHE A 50 9.16 -2.81 5.36
C PHE A 50 7.88 -2.70 6.18
N VAL A 51 7.65 -1.56 6.84
CA VAL A 51 6.41 -1.34 7.62
C VAL A 51 5.18 -1.38 6.71
N GLY A 52 5.25 -0.76 5.52
CA GLY A 52 4.17 -0.78 4.54
C GLY A 52 3.82 -2.19 4.08
N TYR A 53 4.83 -3.04 3.85
CA TYR A 53 4.66 -4.43 3.49
C TYR A 53 4.17 -5.28 4.67
N PHE A 54 4.79 -5.12 5.84
CA PHE A 54 4.54 -5.96 7.01
C PHE A 54 3.16 -5.71 7.63
N ILE A 55 2.72 -4.45 7.68
CA ILE A 55 1.44 -4.06 8.28
C ILE A 55 0.34 -4.03 7.22
N GLY A 56 -0.71 -4.82 7.45
CA GLY A 56 -1.88 -4.95 6.58
C GLY A 56 -2.02 -6.34 5.97
N ASN A 57 -3.26 -6.78 5.82
CA ASN A 57 -3.62 -8.05 5.20
C ASN A 57 -4.80 -7.82 4.22
N PRO A 58 -4.55 -7.91 2.90
CA PRO A 58 -3.26 -8.10 2.23
C PRO A 58 -2.26 -6.96 2.46
N SER A 59 -0.98 -7.24 2.20
CA SER A 59 0.10 -6.25 2.26
C SER A 59 -0.10 -5.11 1.27
N MET A 60 0.62 -4.00 1.46
CA MET A 60 0.71 -2.92 0.48
C MET A 60 1.34 -3.43 -0.82
N ASP A 61 0.79 -3.05 -1.96
CA ASP A 61 1.37 -3.32 -3.27
C ASP A 61 2.50 -2.33 -3.58
N PHE A 62 3.62 -2.82 -4.12
CA PHE A 62 4.78 -2.02 -4.48
C PHE A 62 5.06 -2.10 -5.97
N PHE A 63 5.34 -0.96 -6.57
CA PHE A 63 5.68 -0.78 -7.97
C PHE A 63 7.06 -0.14 -8.07
N ASP A 64 8.04 -0.88 -8.56
CA ASP A 64 9.36 -0.35 -8.84
C ASP A 64 9.33 0.46 -10.15
N GLY A 65 9.95 1.61 -10.13
CA GLY A 65 9.97 2.51 -11.28
C GLY A 65 10.91 3.68 -11.05
N LYS A 66 10.73 4.73 -11.81
CA LYS A 66 11.50 5.98 -11.71
C LYS A 66 10.60 7.19 -11.93
N ILE A 67 11.08 8.35 -11.54
CA ILE A 67 10.45 9.61 -11.88
C ILE A 67 11.05 10.12 -13.19
N GLU A 68 10.21 10.39 -14.16
CA GLU A 68 10.59 10.98 -15.45
C GLU A 68 9.60 12.08 -15.85
N ASN A 69 10.11 13.28 -16.09
CA ASN A 69 9.30 14.44 -16.46
C ASN A 69 8.13 14.69 -15.50
N GLY A 70 8.37 14.53 -14.19
CA GLY A 70 7.36 14.71 -13.14
C GLY A 70 6.29 13.62 -13.08
N LYS A 71 6.49 12.47 -13.74
CA LYS A 71 5.60 11.31 -13.71
C LYS A 71 6.31 10.09 -13.14
N PHE A 72 5.55 9.20 -12.54
CA PHE A 72 6.06 7.87 -12.21
C PHE A 72 5.97 6.96 -13.45
N VAL A 73 7.09 6.34 -13.80
CA VAL A 73 7.21 5.38 -14.90
C VAL A 73 7.63 4.03 -14.34
N GLY A 74 6.73 3.06 -14.39
CA GLY A 74 6.92 1.68 -13.95
C GLY A 74 7.08 0.70 -15.10
N LYS A 75 7.04 -0.59 -14.77
CA LYS A 75 7.10 -1.69 -15.75
C LYS A 75 5.84 -1.74 -16.64
N GLY A 76 5.94 -2.48 -17.74
CA GLY A 76 4.81 -2.81 -18.60
C GLY A 76 4.11 -1.61 -19.23
N GLY A 77 4.72 -0.43 -19.21
CA GLY A 77 4.12 0.80 -19.72
C GLY A 77 3.27 1.55 -18.69
N LEU A 78 3.37 1.21 -17.40
CA LEU A 78 2.71 1.96 -16.34
C LEU A 78 3.28 3.38 -16.28
N VAL A 79 2.44 4.37 -16.54
CA VAL A 79 2.75 5.80 -16.40
C VAL A 79 1.64 6.44 -15.57
N GLU A 80 2.03 7.13 -14.50
CA GLU A 80 1.10 7.74 -13.55
C GLU A 80 1.52 9.16 -13.20
N GLU A 81 0.54 10.03 -13.07
CA GLU A 81 0.79 11.36 -12.55
C GLU A 81 1.24 11.31 -11.08
N ILE A 82 2.12 12.21 -10.70
CA ILE A 82 2.48 12.37 -9.29
C ILE A 82 1.42 13.26 -8.62
N PRO A 83 0.76 12.78 -7.56
CA PRO A 83 -0.19 13.61 -6.82
C PRO A 83 0.44 14.92 -6.35
N GLU A 84 -0.28 16.02 -6.44
CA GLU A 84 0.25 17.37 -6.17
C GLU A 84 1.01 17.47 -4.85
N ARG A 85 0.43 16.91 -3.78
CA ARG A 85 1.02 16.88 -2.43
C ARG A 85 2.36 16.10 -2.37
N ARG A 86 2.65 15.25 -3.35
CA ARG A 86 3.87 14.44 -3.41
C ARG A 86 4.94 15.04 -4.32
N LYS A 87 4.60 15.94 -5.22
CA LYS A 87 5.51 16.48 -6.24
C LYS A 87 6.80 17.02 -5.64
N LYS A 88 6.70 17.83 -4.60
CA LYS A 88 7.87 18.43 -3.95
C LYS A 88 8.78 17.38 -3.33
N GLY A 89 8.22 16.38 -2.63
CA GLY A 89 8.99 15.30 -2.00
C GLY A 89 9.70 14.40 -3.00
N VAL A 90 9.04 14.09 -4.14
CA VAL A 90 9.61 13.19 -5.16
C VAL A 90 10.49 13.88 -6.19
N SER A 91 10.47 15.21 -6.30
CA SER A 91 11.26 15.95 -7.29
C SER A 91 12.77 15.68 -7.23
N GLN A 92 13.30 15.42 -6.04
CA GLN A 92 14.70 15.05 -5.84
C GLN A 92 15.06 13.66 -6.41
N TYR A 93 14.05 12.85 -6.76
CA TYR A 93 14.23 11.53 -7.37
C TYR A 93 14.08 11.54 -8.89
N GLU A 94 14.09 12.70 -9.55
CA GLU A 94 14.03 12.79 -11.00
C GLU A 94 15.13 11.93 -11.64
N LYS A 95 14.74 11.03 -12.56
CA LYS A 95 15.57 10.00 -13.21
C LYS A 95 16.20 8.97 -12.27
N GLN A 96 15.77 8.92 -11.00
CA GLN A 96 16.26 7.93 -10.03
C GLN A 96 15.20 6.85 -9.78
N PRO A 97 15.65 5.63 -9.39
CA PRO A 97 14.71 4.57 -9.00
C PRO A 97 13.98 4.93 -7.71
N ILE A 98 12.69 4.65 -7.69
CA ILE A 98 11.79 4.89 -6.57
C ILE A 98 10.76 3.77 -6.49
N LEU A 99 10.24 3.49 -5.29
CA LEU A 99 9.09 2.61 -5.09
C LEU A 99 7.84 3.45 -4.93
N ARG A 100 6.84 3.21 -5.76
CA ARG A 100 5.47 3.69 -5.59
C ARG A 100 4.65 2.60 -4.92
N ALA A 101 3.84 2.92 -3.93
CA ALA A 101 3.09 1.92 -3.19
C ALA A 101 1.67 2.37 -2.88
N ILE A 102 0.75 1.40 -2.80
CA ILE A 102 -0.65 1.64 -2.47
C ILE A 102 -1.26 0.42 -1.77
N ARG A 103 -2.21 0.67 -0.87
CA ARG A 103 -2.96 -0.40 -0.21
C ARG A 103 -3.98 -1.04 -1.17
N PRO A 104 -4.23 -2.35 -1.07
CA PRO A 104 -5.19 -3.08 -1.92
C PRO A 104 -6.61 -2.50 -1.95
N GLU A 105 -7.07 -1.92 -0.86
CA GLU A 105 -8.40 -1.28 -0.75
C GLU A 105 -8.48 0.09 -1.43
N ASN A 106 -7.34 0.69 -1.77
CA ASN A 106 -7.28 2.01 -2.41
C ASN A 106 -7.28 1.95 -3.95
N PHE A 107 -7.52 0.78 -4.51
CA PHE A 107 -7.92 0.66 -5.90
C PHE A 107 -9.45 0.69 -6.00
N VAL A 108 -9.98 1.37 -7.00
CA VAL A 108 -11.41 1.42 -7.31
C VAL A 108 -11.67 0.77 -8.66
N LEU A 109 -12.81 0.12 -8.82
CA LEU A 109 -13.24 -0.40 -10.11
C LEU A 109 -13.69 0.77 -10.99
N GLY A 110 -13.25 0.81 -12.25
CA GLY A 110 -13.44 1.95 -13.13
C GLY A 110 -12.72 3.20 -12.62
N GLY A 111 -13.38 4.34 -12.66
CA GLY A 111 -12.85 5.63 -12.18
C GLY A 111 -12.38 6.54 -13.30
N ASN A 112 -11.74 7.68 -12.93
CA ASN A 112 -11.43 8.73 -13.91
C ASN A 112 -10.17 8.45 -14.76
N HIS A 113 -9.26 7.63 -14.26
CA HIS A 113 -8.04 7.22 -14.99
C HIS A 113 -7.93 5.69 -14.90
N PRO A 114 -8.74 4.97 -15.69
CA PRO A 114 -8.79 3.53 -15.60
C PRO A 114 -7.57 2.89 -16.26
N HIS A 115 -7.08 1.84 -15.60
CA HIS A 115 -6.00 0.99 -16.07
C HIS A 115 -6.46 -0.46 -16.19
N PRO A 116 -5.94 -1.22 -17.16
CA PRO A 116 -6.28 -2.62 -17.29
C PRO A 116 -5.69 -3.44 -16.12
N PHE A 117 -6.53 -4.29 -15.57
CA PHE A 117 -6.15 -5.29 -14.56
C PHE A 117 -6.67 -6.65 -15.00
N THR A 118 -5.77 -7.59 -15.20
CA THR A 118 -6.14 -8.95 -15.62
C THR A 118 -6.36 -9.81 -14.38
N VAL A 119 -7.58 -10.30 -14.22
CA VAL A 119 -7.96 -11.15 -13.08
C VAL A 119 -7.36 -12.56 -13.23
N ASP A 120 -6.73 -13.06 -12.17
CA ASP A 120 -6.30 -14.47 -12.08
C ASP A 120 -7.34 -15.30 -11.32
N VAL A 121 -7.71 -14.86 -10.11
CA VAL A 121 -8.69 -15.54 -9.24
C VAL A 121 -9.34 -14.55 -8.27
N VAL A 122 -10.57 -14.84 -7.86
CA VAL A 122 -11.27 -14.11 -6.80
C VAL A 122 -11.41 -15.01 -5.58
N GLU A 123 -10.98 -14.49 -4.43
CA GLU A 123 -11.12 -15.14 -3.12
C GLU A 123 -12.15 -14.36 -2.30
N HIS A 124 -13.13 -15.08 -1.74
CA HIS A 124 -14.19 -14.49 -0.93
C HIS A 124 -13.90 -14.62 0.56
N LEU A 125 -13.79 -13.48 1.24
CA LEU A 125 -13.56 -13.37 2.69
C LEU A 125 -14.78 -12.75 3.38
N GLY A 126 -15.92 -13.43 3.28
CA GLY A 126 -17.17 -12.98 3.89
C GLY A 126 -17.64 -11.64 3.32
N ARG A 127 -17.32 -10.55 4.01
CA ARG A 127 -17.76 -9.19 3.61
C ARG A 127 -16.90 -8.55 2.51
N ASN A 128 -15.78 -9.16 2.15
CA ASN A 128 -14.85 -8.64 1.15
C ASN A 128 -14.50 -9.70 0.13
N SER A 129 -14.18 -9.26 -1.08
CA SER A 129 -13.53 -10.07 -2.11
C SER A 129 -12.09 -9.61 -2.29
N LEU A 130 -11.16 -10.56 -2.40
CA LEU A 130 -9.78 -10.32 -2.83
C LEU A 130 -9.68 -10.74 -4.30
N ILE A 131 -9.37 -9.80 -5.16
CA ILE A 131 -9.22 -10.01 -6.59
C ILE A 131 -7.72 -10.07 -6.85
N HIS A 132 -7.19 -11.28 -7.06
CA HIS A 132 -5.79 -11.50 -7.42
C HIS A 132 -5.63 -11.34 -8.92
N GLY A 133 -4.55 -10.70 -9.35
CA GLY A 133 -4.32 -10.52 -10.77
C GLY A 133 -3.03 -9.78 -11.11
N THR A 134 -2.97 -9.37 -12.36
CA THR A 134 -1.79 -8.71 -12.94
C THR A 134 -2.11 -7.29 -13.37
N PHE A 135 -1.30 -6.35 -12.89
CA PHE A 135 -1.36 -4.93 -13.18
C PHE A 135 -0.02 -4.50 -13.78
N TYR A 136 0.03 -4.24 -15.09
CA TYR A 136 1.28 -3.89 -15.79
C TYR A 136 2.47 -4.81 -15.51
N GLY A 137 2.22 -6.13 -15.43
CA GLY A 137 3.24 -7.13 -15.11
C GLY A 137 3.53 -7.33 -13.62
N TYR A 138 2.93 -6.55 -12.73
CA TYR A 138 3.02 -6.75 -11.28
C TYR A 138 1.90 -7.68 -10.81
N LYS A 139 2.23 -8.70 -10.03
CA LYS A 139 1.23 -9.51 -9.31
C LYS A 139 0.74 -8.73 -8.10
N THR A 140 -0.54 -8.46 -8.04
CA THR A 140 -1.15 -7.59 -7.04
C THR A 140 -2.52 -8.10 -6.62
N ILE A 141 -3.00 -7.59 -5.48
CA ILE A 141 -4.30 -7.96 -4.91
C ILE A 141 -5.15 -6.71 -4.78
N ARG A 142 -6.43 -6.80 -5.14
CA ARG A 142 -7.42 -5.75 -4.93
C ARG A 142 -8.39 -6.20 -3.86
N LYS A 143 -8.57 -5.42 -2.80
CA LYS A 143 -9.54 -5.71 -1.74
C LYS A 143 -10.76 -4.83 -1.93
N ARG A 144 -11.91 -5.47 -2.10
CA ARG A 144 -13.18 -4.77 -2.34
C ARG A 144 -14.26 -5.29 -1.41
N PRO A 145 -15.13 -4.42 -0.89
CA PRO A 145 -16.32 -4.85 -0.17
C PRO A 145 -17.31 -5.54 -1.13
N GLY A 146 -18.05 -6.49 -0.59
CA GLY A 146 -19.06 -7.24 -1.32
C GLY A 146 -18.56 -8.56 -1.90
N TRP A 147 -19.49 -9.32 -2.44
CA TRP A 147 -19.27 -10.57 -3.14
C TRP A 147 -19.13 -10.27 -4.64
N LEU A 148 -17.91 -10.27 -5.14
CA LEU A 148 -17.61 -9.95 -6.54
C LEU A 148 -17.20 -11.21 -7.28
N GLU A 149 -17.70 -11.38 -8.50
CA GLU A 149 -17.40 -12.50 -9.37
C GLU A 149 -16.79 -12.00 -10.68
N PHE A 150 -15.62 -12.51 -11.01
CA PHE A 150 -14.94 -12.28 -12.28
C PHE A 150 -14.37 -13.61 -12.78
N ASN A 151 -14.32 -13.75 -14.11
CA ASN A 151 -13.74 -14.93 -14.72
C ASN A 151 -12.20 -14.84 -14.74
N PRO A 152 -11.49 -15.97 -14.62
CA PRO A 152 -10.05 -16.00 -14.85
C PRO A 152 -9.71 -15.43 -16.25
N LYS A 153 -8.67 -14.56 -16.30
CA LYS A 153 -8.22 -13.82 -17.49
C LYS A 153 -9.15 -12.68 -17.93
N GLU A 154 -10.24 -12.43 -17.23
CA GLU A 154 -11.05 -11.25 -17.47
C GLU A 154 -10.21 -9.98 -17.23
N VAL A 155 -10.36 -9.01 -18.13
CA VAL A 155 -9.70 -7.71 -17.98
C VAL A 155 -10.74 -6.72 -17.45
N ILE A 156 -10.48 -6.20 -16.29
CA ILE A 156 -11.32 -5.17 -15.66
C ILE A 156 -10.56 -3.85 -15.60
N GLU A 157 -11.29 -2.77 -15.50
CA GLU A 157 -10.71 -1.43 -15.32
C GLU A 157 -10.62 -1.06 -13.85
N VAL A 158 -9.44 -0.59 -13.44
CA VAL A 158 -9.18 -0.14 -12.08
C VAL A 158 -8.49 1.22 -12.10
N SER A 159 -8.83 2.07 -11.15
CA SER A 159 -8.13 3.35 -10.91
C SER A 159 -7.52 3.36 -9.52
N LEU A 160 -6.45 4.10 -9.34
CA LEU A 160 -5.79 4.27 -8.06
C LEU A 160 -6.33 5.52 -7.37
N ARG A 161 -6.45 5.45 -6.05
CA ARG A 161 -6.73 6.63 -5.24
C ARG A 161 -5.44 7.43 -5.03
N ASP A 162 -5.28 8.51 -5.76
CA ASP A 162 -4.06 9.34 -5.74
C ASP A 162 -3.76 9.91 -4.35
N ASP A 163 -4.80 10.20 -3.56
CA ASP A 163 -4.68 10.66 -2.18
C ASP A 163 -4.12 9.59 -1.21
N LYS A 164 -3.97 8.34 -1.65
CA LYS A 164 -3.50 7.20 -0.84
C LYS A 164 -2.18 6.59 -1.30
N VAL A 165 -1.56 7.18 -2.32
CA VAL A 165 -0.28 6.71 -2.84
C VAL A 165 0.87 7.15 -1.92
N CYS A 166 1.78 6.21 -1.64
CA CYS A 166 3.04 6.44 -0.93
C CYS A 166 4.22 6.26 -1.86
N PHE A 167 5.33 6.92 -1.54
CA PHE A 167 6.60 6.72 -2.22
C PHE A 167 7.69 6.39 -1.21
N PHE A 168 8.62 5.52 -1.62
CA PHE A 168 9.76 5.12 -0.79
C PHE A 168 11.04 5.17 -1.62
N ASP A 169 12.13 5.58 -1.00
CA ASP A 169 13.46 5.50 -1.62
C ASP A 169 13.78 4.04 -1.94
N PHE A 170 14.19 3.78 -3.17
CA PHE A 170 14.50 2.42 -3.62
C PHE A 170 15.71 1.80 -2.91
N ARG A 171 16.66 2.63 -2.46
CA ARG A 171 17.95 2.20 -1.89
C ARG A 171 17.83 1.75 -0.44
N ASP A 172 17.12 2.52 0.39
CA ASP A 172 17.03 2.27 1.84
C ASP A 172 15.60 2.01 2.34
N GLY A 173 14.64 2.08 1.44
CA GLY A 173 13.22 1.84 1.73
C GLY A 173 12.54 2.91 2.56
N LYS A 174 13.18 4.03 2.87
CA LYS A 174 12.56 5.09 3.68
C LYS A 174 11.44 5.79 2.94
N ALA A 175 10.41 6.17 3.68
CA ALA A 175 9.31 6.93 3.12
C ALA A 175 9.77 8.30 2.61
N VAL A 176 9.36 8.64 1.39
CA VAL A 176 9.51 9.98 0.83
C VAL A 176 8.45 10.87 1.47
N LYS A 177 8.91 11.92 2.15
CA LYS A 177 8.01 12.86 2.84
C LYS A 177 7.15 13.64 1.85
N GLU A 178 5.97 14.01 2.29
CA GLU A 178 5.17 15.03 1.60
C GLU A 178 5.92 16.37 1.70
N GLY A 179 5.85 17.16 0.67
CA GLY A 179 6.53 18.44 0.62
C GLY A 179 5.73 19.58 1.24
#